data_8bb673be246b78a846e1bb0d12e87dd2
#
_entry.id   8bb673be246b78a846e1bb0d12e87dd2
#
_cell.length_a   1.000
_cell.length_b   1.000
_cell.length_c   1.000
_cell.angle_alpha   90.00
_cell.angle_beta   90.00
_cell.angle_gamma   90.00
#
_symmetry.space_group_name_H-M   'P 1'
#
loop_
_entity.id
_entity.type
_entity.pdbx_description
1 polymer ?
#
loop_
_entity_poly.entity_id
_entity_poly.type
_entity_poly.pdbx_seq_one_letter_code
_entity_poly.pdbx_strand_id
1 'polypeptide(L)'
;MWWDERKPGGTIRSLLFMAHPGPSLLVTAVLVAVAGLALHRVPDVTLALQLVGAMLPVQFCIGVVNDVVDLPADTAAKPHKPLVRRVVSRSTAMGVGMALGAIGLGVAATINLATLGLDALALGAGLAYDLGLRRTALSWVPWWGGIAVLPLEGYAAVGAIPVRLLWLIPLAGLVAVGLQFANALPDIDGDRMAGRRSLPVLVGVDRSRCAGPVALAAAGTLAIVLAGPLGQAGVAFFVGVGALGAGVLAVVITRSARPFPILAVATAVFAVAWLASLPRT
;
A
#
# COMPACT_ATOMS: atom_id res chain seq x y z
N MET A 1 -22.39 1.10 -27.90
CA MET A 1 -21.30 1.94 -27.43
C MET A 1 -21.91 3.25 -26.94
N TRP A 2 -22.27 3.30 -25.64
CA TRP A 2 -23.16 4.33 -25.04
C TRP A 2 -22.42 5.50 -24.44
N TRP A 3 -21.25 5.92 -25.00
CA TRP A 3 -20.35 6.78 -24.28
C TRP A 3 -19.80 7.91 -25.18
N ASP A 4 -20.29 9.13 -24.95
CA ASP A 4 -19.68 10.35 -25.54
C ASP A 4 -18.71 10.96 -24.52
N GLU A 5 -17.41 10.71 -24.70
CA GLU A 5 -16.31 11.13 -23.81
C GLU A 5 -16.02 12.64 -23.87
N ARG A 6 -16.61 13.35 -24.81
CA ARG A 6 -16.48 14.82 -25.00
C ARG A 6 -17.38 15.62 -24.07
N LYS A 7 -18.26 14.96 -23.29
CA LYS A 7 -19.08 15.65 -22.29
C LYS A 7 -18.28 15.95 -21.02
N PRO A 8 -18.57 17.04 -20.28
CA PRO A 8 -17.87 17.40 -19.03
C PRO A 8 -17.79 16.26 -18.01
N GLY A 9 -18.81 15.40 -17.91
CA GLY A 9 -18.80 14.21 -17.09
C GLY A 9 -17.77 13.15 -17.51
N GLY A 10 -17.32 13.14 -18.78
CA GLY A 10 -16.28 12.24 -19.28
C GLY A 10 -14.91 12.54 -18.68
N THR A 11 -14.54 13.81 -18.53
CA THR A 11 -13.26 14.24 -17.95
C THR A 11 -13.18 13.88 -16.45
N ILE A 12 -14.23 14.18 -15.67
CA ILE A 12 -14.26 13.85 -14.22
C ILE A 12 -14.16 12.35 -14.01
N ARG A 13 -14.94 11.56 -14.73
CA ARG A 13 -14.87 10.10 -14.63
C ARG A 13 -13.51 9.55 -15.05
N SER A 14 -12.89 10.14 -16.06
CA SER A 14 -11.54 9.77 -16.49
C SER A 14 -10.50 10.04 -15.41
N LEU A 15 -10.58 11.18 -14.74
CA LEU A 15 -9.72 11.51 -13.60
C LEU A 15 -9.95 10.56 -12.43
N LEU A 16 -11.20 10.23 -12.10
CA LEU A 16 -11.53 9.23 -11.08
C LEU A 16 -11.00 7.84 -11.45
N PHE A 17 -11.06 7.45 -12.71
CA PHE A 17 -10.48 6.18 -13.16
C PHE A 17 -8.96 6.15 -12.97
N MET A 18 -8.27 7.25 -13.32
CA MET A 18 -6.82 7.40 -13.14
C MET A 18 -6.39 7.43 -11.67
N ALA A 19 -7.27 7.84 -10.78
CA ALA A 19 -7.03 7.85 -9.33
C ALA A 19 -7.04 6.45 -8.69
N HIS A 20 -7.28 5.38 -9.46
CA HIS A 20 -7.33 4.00 -8.97
C HIS A 20 -8.22 3.83 -7.72
N PRO A 21 -9.53 4.13 -7.80
CA PRO A 21 -10.38 4.31 -6.62
C PRO A 21 -10.47 3.07 -5.71
N GLY A 22 -10.42 1.87 -6.27
CA GLY A 22 -10.49 0.64 -5.49
C GLY A 22 -9.35 0.53 -4.44
N PRO A 23 -8.09 0.48 -4.86
CA PRO A 23 -6.96 0.49 -3.92
C PRO A 23 -6.93 1.70 -3.00
N SER A 24 -7.23 2.90 -3.50
CA SER A 24 -7.21 4.13 -2.73
C SER A 24 -8.23 4.13 -1.59
N LEU A 25 -9.45 3.69 -1.87
CA LEU A 25 -10.49 3.53 -0.86
C LEU A 25 -10.14 2.46 0.18
N LEU A 26 -9.53 1.35 -0.25
CA LEU A 26 -9.08 0.30 0.66
C LEU A 26 -8.03 0.81 1.65
N VAL A 27 -6.99 1.49 1.16
CA VAL A 27 -5.94 2.06 2.02
C VAL A 27 -6.52 3.07 3.00
N THR A 28 -7.41 3.95 2.52
CA THR A 28 -8.09 4.95 3.36
C THR A 28 -8.97 4.28 4.44
N ALA A 29 -9.72 3.24 4.07
CA ALA A 29 -10.56 2.51 5.03
C ALA A 29 -9.70 1.80 6.09
N VAL A 30 -8.55 1.24 5.70
CA VAL A 30 -7.59 0.61 6.64
C VAL A 30 -7.05 1.67 7.61
N LEU A 31 -6.69 2.88 7.14
CA LEU A 31 -6.24 3.96 8.02
C LEU A 31 -7.29 4.31 9.09
N VAL A 32 -8.54 4.51 8.68
CA VAL A 32 -9.64 4.79 9.62
C VAL A 32 -9.84 3.65 10.61
N ALA A 33 -9.76 2.40 10.13
CA ALA A 33 -9.85 1.22 11.00
C ALA A 33 -8.70 1.15 12.01
N VAL A 34 -7.48 1.45 11.61
CA VAL A 34 -6.30 1.51 12.51
C VAL A 34 -6.47 2.59 13.56
N ALA A 35 -6.95 3.78 13.21
CA ALA A 35 -7.27 4.81 14.19
C ALA A 35 -8.35 4.33 15.19
N GLY A 36 -9.33 3.57 14.73
CA GLY A 36 -10.31 2.91 15.58
C GLY A 36 -9.70 1.89 16.54
N LEU A 37 -8.75 1.08 16.07
CA LEU A 37 -7.99 0.16 16.92
C LEU A 37 -7.17 0.92 17.97
N ALA A 38 -6.52 2.01 17.59
CA ALA A 38 -5.74 2.86 18.50
C ALA A 38 -6.61 3.51 19.57
N LEU A 39 -7.84 3.92 19.22
CA LEU A 39 -8.82 4.49 20.15
C LEU A 39 -9.58 3.45 20.99
N HIS A 40 -9.52 2.16 20.62
CA HIS A 40 -10.40 1.10 21.14
C HIS A 40 -11.90 1.43 21.01
N ARG A 41 -12.26 2.26 20.04
CA ARG A 41 -13.63 2.64 19.69
C ARG A 41 -13.70 3.13 18.25
N VAL A 42 -14.89 3.22 17.70
CA VAL A 42 -15.08 3.86 16.39
C VAL A 42 -14.65 5.32 16.47
N PRO A 43 -13.81 5.82 15.54
CA PRO A 43 -13.50 7.23 15.45
C PRO A 43 -14.78 8.08 15.34
N ASP A 44 -14.80 9.25 15.95
CA ASP A 44 -15.90 10.18 15.69
C ASP A 44 -15.89 10.67 14.23
N VAL A 45 -17.03 11.26 13.81
CA VAL A 45 -17.23 11.65 12.41
C VAL A 45 -16.19 12.67 11.96
N THR A 46 -15.78 13.58 12.83
CA THR A 46 -14.79 14.63 12.50
C THR A 46 -13.44 14.00 12.18
N LEU A 47 -12.90 13.17 13.07
CA LEU A 47 -11.65 12.48 12.86
C LEU A 47 -11.71 11.55 11.64
N ALA A 48 -12.80 10.81 11.46
CA ALA A 48 -12.98 9.94 10.30
C ALA A 48 -12.95 10.73 8.99
N LEU A 49 -13.64 11.88 8.93
CA LEU A 49 -13.61 12.75 7.74
C LEU A 49 -12.24 13.39 7.52
N GLN A 50 -11.53 13.77 8.58
CA GLN A 50 -10.16 14.27 8.47
C GLN A 50 -9.21 13.21 7.92
N LEU A 51 -9.25 11.96 8.41
CA LEU A 51 -8.43 10.86 7.90
C LEU A 51 -8.74 10.53 6.44
N VAL A 52 -10.02 10.51 6.06
CA VAL A 52 -10.44 10.34 4.67
C VAL A 52 -9.95 11.50 3.81
N GLY A 53 -10.11 12.73 4.28
CA GLY A 53 -9.69 13.95 3.58
C GLY A 53 -8.17 14.10 3.45
N ALA A 54 -7.39 13.51 4.37
CA ALA A 54 -5.94 13.42 4.27
C ALA A 54 -5.51 12.34 3.28
N MET A 55 -5.79 11.08 3.57
CA MET A 55 -5.24 9.93 2.84
C MET A 55 -5.81 9.78 1.43
N LEU A 56 -7.12 9.93 1.23
CA LEU A 56 -7.73 9.62 -0.07
C LEU A 56 -7.20 10.52 -1.21
N PRO A 57 -7.06 11.86 -1.03
CA PRO A 57 -6.47 12.71 -2.05
C PRO A 57 -4.97 12.40 -2.30
N VAL A 58 -4.22 12.00 -1.27
CA VAL A 58 -2.83 11.54 -1.42
C VAL A 58 -2.76 10.28 -2.27
N GLN A 59 -3.61 9.29 -2.02
CA GLN A 59 -3.68 8.07 -2.83
C GLN A 59 -4.10 8.39 -4.27
N PHE A 60 -5.02 9.31 -4.47
CA PHE A 60 -5.42 9.78 -5.81
C PHE A 60 -4.28 10.49 -6.54
N CYS A 61 -3.50 11.31 -5.84
CA CYS A 61 -2.28 11.91 -6.40
C CYS A 61 -1.33 10.84 -6.93
N ILE A 62 -1.00 9.84 -6.12
CA ILE A 62 -0.12 8.72 -6.49
C ILE A 62 -0.67 8.01 -7.74
N GLY A 63 -1.95 7.65 -7.75
CA GLY A 63 -2.57 6.96 -8.88
C GLY A 63 -2.52 7.77 -10.18
N VAL A 64 -2.82 9.07 -10.12
CA VAL A 64 -2.76 9.96 -11.28
C VAL A 64 -1.33 10.12 -11.80
N VAL A 65 -0.35 10.32 -10.89
CA VAL A 65 1.07 10.41 -11.27
C VAL A 65 1.56 9.11 -11.89
N ASN A 66 1.15 7.96 -11.35
CA ASN A 66 1.43 6.65 -11.94
C ASN A 66 1.00 6.57 -13.40
N ASP A 67 -0.26 6.94 -13.70
CA ASP A 67 -0.78 6.92 -15.07
C ASP A 67 -0.04 7.90 -15.99
N VAL A 68 0.37 9.07 -15.47
CA VAL A 68 1.14 10.06 -16.25
C VAL A 68 2.55 9.55 -16.57
N VAL A 69 3.21 8.88 -15.61
CA VAL A 69 4.57 8.33 -15.80
C VAL A 69 4.53 7.11 -16.72
N ASP A 70 3.48 6.30 -16.63
CA ASP A 70 3.33 5.09 -17.45
C ASP A 70 2.81 5.35 -18.87
N LEU A 71 2.42 6.58 -19.22
CA LEU A 71 1.85 6.91 -20.51
C LEU A 71 2.62 6.34 -21.72
N PRO A 72 3.98 6.38 -21.78
CA PRO A 72 4.70 5.82 -22.92
C PRO A 72 4.51 4.30 -23.07
N ALA A 73 4.54 3.57 -21.94
CA ALA A 73 4.34 2.13 -21.92
C ALA A 73 2.86 1.74 -22.18
N ASP A 74 1.95 2.50 -21.59
CA ASP A 74 0.51 2.28 -21.70
C ASP A 74 -0.01 2.55 -23.11
N THR A 75 0.63 3.43 -23.87
CA THR A 75 0.26 3.73 -25.27
C THR A 75 0.27 2.47 -26.14
N ALA A 76 1.21 1.57 -25.92
CA ALA A 76 1.29 0.30 -26.65
C ALA A 76 0.40 -0.81 -26.03
N ALA A 77 0.25 -0.83 -24.69
CA ALA A 77 -0.32 -1.96 -23.98
C ALA A 77 -1.79 -1.76 -23.54
N LYS A 78 -2.22 -0.50 -23.32
CA LYS A 78 -3.52 -0.17 -22.70
C LYS A 78 -4.24 0.98 -23.43
N PRO A 79 -4.72 0.74 -24.68
CA PRO A 79 -5.30 1.80 -25.53
C PRO A 79 -6.61 2.40 -24.95
N HIS A 80 -7.20 1.77 -23.93
CA HIS A 80 -8.42 2.24 -23.27
C HIS A 80 -8.18 3.30 -22.19
N LYS A 81 -6.93 3.53 -21.78
CA LYS A 81 -6.63 4.50 -20.71
C LYS A 81 -6.91 5.95 -21.15
N PRO A 82 -7.45 6.81 -20.25
CA PRO A 82 -7.87 8.16 -20.58
C PRO A 82 -6.76 9.05 -21.17
N LEU A 83 -5.52 8.94 -20.66
CA LEU A 83 -4.37 9.67 -21.17
C LEU A 83 -3.97 9.21 -22.57
N VAL A 84 -3.99 7.91 -22.85
CA VAL A 84 -3.69 7.33 -24.17
C VAL A 84 -4.72 7.82 -25.19
N ARG A 85 -5.99 7.86 -24.80
CA ARG A 85 -7.11 8.38 -25.63
C ARG A 85 -7.16 9.90 -25.72
N ARG A 86 -6.29 10.61 -25.01
CA ARG A 86 -6.25 12.07 -24.95
C ARG A 86 -7.55 12.73 -24.47
N VAL A 87 -8.35 12.01 -23.65
CA VAL A 87 -9.55 12.58 -23.01
C VAL A 87 -9.16 13.61 -21.95
N VAL A 88 -8.02 13.38 -21.30
CA VAL A 88 -7.39 14.31 -20.34
C VAL A 88 -5.97 14.60 -20.84
N SER A 89 -5.54 15.86 -20.80
CA SER A 89 -4.16 16.20 -21.14
C SER A 89 -3.21 15.80 -20.01
N ARG A 90 -1.95 15.50 -20.35
CA ARG A 90 -0.91 15.18 -19.35
C ARG A 90 -0.75 16.31 -18.33
N SER A 91 -0.77 17.56 -18.77
CA SER A 91 -0.64 18.73 -17.88
C SER A 91 -1.83 18.87 -16.94
N THR A 92 -3.05 18.68 -17.44
CA THR A 92 -4.27 18.71 -16.62
C THR A 92 -4.23 17.59 -15.57
N ALA A 93 -3.89 16.36 -15.96
CA ALA A 93 -3.78 15.24 -15.03
C ALA A 93 -2.74 15.52 -13.94
N MET A 94 -1.54 15.96 -14.33
CA MET A 94 -0.48 16.29 -13.36
C MET A 94 -0.91 17.43 -12.43
N GLY A 95 -1.52 18.50 -12.95
CA GLY A 95 -2.02 19.60 -12.12
C GLY A 95 -3.06 19.15 -11.10
N VAL A 96 -4.03 18.33 -11.53
CA VAL A 96 -5.04 17.75 -10.62
C VAL A 96 -4.39 16.84 -9.59
N GLY A 97 -3.47 15.96 -9.99
CA GLY A 97 -2.76 15.08 -9.06
C GLY A 97 -2.02 15.87 -7.99
N MET A 98 -1.23 16.88 -8.38
CA MET A 98 -0.50 17.73 -7.43
C MET A 98 -1.43 18.51 -6.49
N ALA A 99 -2.54 19.03 -7.00
CA ALA A 99 -3.55 19.72 -6.19
C ALA A 99 -4.16 18.76 -5.13
N LEU A 100 -4.47 17.52 -5.53
CA LEU A 100 -4.97 16.50 -4.60
C LEU A 100 -3.95 16.17 -3.52
N GLY A 101 -2.67 15.98 -3.89
CA GLY A 101 -1.60 15.76 -2.90
C GLY A 101 -1.49 16.92 -1.91
N ALA A 102 -1.54 18.17 -2.40
CA ALA A 102 -1.50 19.35 -1.53
C ALA A 102 -2.74 19.46 -0.61
N ILE A 103 -3.93 19.12 -1.11
CA ILE A 103 -5.16 19.07 -0.31
C ILE A 103 -5.04 18.03 0.80
N GLY A 104 -4.59 16.81 0.48
CA GLY A 104 -4.42 15.75 1.47
C GLY A 104 -3.46 16.17 2.58
N LEU A 105 -2.27 16.66 2.23
CA LEU A 105 -1.30 17.16 3.22
C LEU A 105 -1.84 18.35 4.02
N GLY A 106 -2.61 19.25 3.39
CA GLY A 106 -3.27 20.34 4.08
C GLY A 106 -4.28 19.86 5.13
N VAL A 107 -5.06 18.83 4.83
CA VAL A 107 -5.99 18.21 5.79
C VAL A 107 -5.21 17.47 6.88
N ALA A 108 -4.17 16.70 6.54
CA ALA A 108 -3.33 16.02 7.53
C ALA A 108 -2.73 17.02 8.55
N ALA A 109 -2.32 18.20 8.10
CA ALA A 109 -1.82 19.28 8.95
C ALA A 109 -2.87 19.78 9.97
N THR A 110 -4.17 19.68 9.68
CA THR A 110 -5.24 20.04 10.63
C THR A 110 -5.44 19.02 11.74
N ILE A 111 -4.93 17.81 11.57
CA ILE A 111 -4.94 16.78 12.62
C ILE A 111 -3.80 17.04 13.61
N ASN A 112 -2.57 16.85 13.15
CA ASN A 112 -1.35 17.20 13.87
C ASN A 112 -0.10 17.05 12.96
N LEU A 113 1.04 17.53 13.45
CA LEU A 113 2.30 17.54 12.71
C LEU A 113 2.83 16.11 12.42
N ALA A 114 2.60 15.16 13.33
CA ALA A 114 3.05 13.78 13.11
C ALA A 114 2.27 13.11 11.98
N THR A 115 0.94 13.29 11.92
CA THR A 115 0.09 12.83 10.82
C THR A 115 0.53 13.46 9.50
N LEU A 116 0.76 14.78 9.46
CA LEU A 116 1.29 15.46 8.28
C LEU A 116 2.61 14.83 7.80
N GLY A 117 3.55 14.59 8.72
CA GLY A 117 4.86 14.02 8.38
C GLY A 117 4.74 12.59 7.83
N LEU A 118 3.85 11.78 8.39
CA LEU A 118 3.62 10.40 7.94
C LEU A 118 2.88 10.36 6.59
N ASP A 119 1.87 11.21 6.38
CA ASP A 119 1.16 11.32 5.11
C ASP A 119 2.08 11.84 3.99
N ALA A 120 2.96 12.82 4.31
CA ALA A 120 3.99 13.28 3.38
C ALA A 120 5.01 12.17 3.03
N LEU A 121 5.37 11.32 4.00
CA LEU A 121 6.22 10.15 3.76
C LEU A 121 5.53 9.10 2.88
N ALA A 122 4.23 8.85 3.10
CA ALA A 122 3.42 7.97 2.25
C ALA A 122 3.37 8.48 0.81
N LEU A 123 3.08 9.77 0.62
CA LEU A 123 3.09 10.43 -0.68
C LEU A 123 4.47 10.30 -1.34
N GLY A 124 5.53 10.64 -0.61
CA GLY A 124 6.90 10.55 -1.10
C GLY A 124 7.30 9.14 -1.51
N ALA A 125 6.91 8.11 -0.73
CA ALA A 125 7.17 6.72 -1.06
C ALA A 125 6.43 6.29 -2.35
N GLY A 126 5.15 6.65 -2.50
CA GLY A 126 4.38 6.36 -3.71
C GLY A 126 4.96 7.04 -4.94
N LEU A 127 5.26 8.33 -4.86
CA LEU A 127 5.87 9.08 -5.96
C LEU A 127 7.26 8.54 -6.32
N ALA A 128 8.10 8.22 -5.33
CA ALA A 128 9.42 7.64 -5.57
C ALA A 128 9.33 6.29 -6.29
N TYR A 129 8.34 5.45 -5.93
CA TYR A 129 8.06 4.21 -6.63
C TYR A 129 7.74 4.46 -8.10
N ASP A 130 6.80 5.36 -8.38
CA ASP A 130 6.35 5.64 -9.74
C ASP A 130 7.42 6.32 -10.58
N LEU A 131 8.17 7.26 -10.00
CA LEU A 131 9.20 8.02 -10.71
C LEU A 131 10.45 7.22 -11.06
N GLY A 132 10.66 6.04 -10.44
CA GLY A 132 11.76 5.19 -10.88
C GLY A 132 12.19 4.07 -9.94
N LEU A 133 11.98 4.16 -8.61
CA LEU A 133 12.46 3.13 -7.69
C LEU A 133 11.93 1.72 -8.00
N ARG A 134 10.71 1.62 -8.55
CA ARG A 134 10.14 0.33 -8.99
C ARG A 134 10.97 -0.40 -10.04
N ARG A 135 11.86 0.30 -10.77
CA ARG A 135 12.74 -0.26 -11.80
C ARG A 135 14.11 -0.64 -11.28
N THR A 136 14.38 -0.45 -10.00
CA THR A 136 15.69 -0.65 -9.35
C THR A 136 15.65 -1.75 -8.29
N ALA A 137 16.82 -2.15 -7.79
CA ALA A 137 16.95 -3.09 -6.67
C ALA A 137 16.26 -2.60 -5.39
N LEU A 138 16.03 -1.28 -5.25
CA LEU A 138 15.34 -0.66 -4.12
C LEU A 138 13.81 -0.61 -4.28
N SER A 139 13.25 -1.34 -5.26
CA SER A 139 11.81 -1.38 -5.53
C SER A 139 10.94 -1.81 -4.33
N TRP A 140 11.51 -2.48 -3.34
CA TRP A 140 10.85 -2.89 -2.10
C TRP A 140 10.73 -1.76 -1.07
N VAL A 141 11.59 -0.74 -1.14
CA VAL A 141 11.63 0.35 -0.13
C VAL A 141 10.34 1.16 -0.09
N PRO A 142 9.75 1.59 -1.22
CA PRO A 142 8.45 2.27 -1.19
C PRO A 142 7.30 1.40 -0.65
N TRP A 143 7.33 0.10 -0.91
CA TRP A 143 6.37 -0.84 -0.32
C TRP A 143 6.51 -0.89 1.20
N TRP A 144 7.77 -0.96 1.68
CA TRP A 144 8.04 -0.90 3.12
C TRP A 144 7.53 0.40 3.73
N GLY A 145 7.83 1.55 3.11
CA GLY A 145 7.35 2.86 3.56
C GLY A 145 5.83 2.89 3.67
N GLY A 146 5.11 2.52 2.60
CA GLY A 146 3.65 2.53 2.60
C GLY A 146 3.03 1.59 3.64
N ILE A 147 3.58 0.37 3.81
CA ILE A 147 3.06 -0.60 4.79
C ILE A 147 3.36 -0.17 6.23
N ALA A 148 4.54 0.40 6.50
CA ALA A 148 4.91 0.85 7.84
C ALA A 148 4.18 2.14 8.26
N VAL A 149 4.03 3.08 7.32
CA VAL A 149 3.45 4.40 7.60
C VAL A 149 1.98 4.28 7.98
N LEU A 150 1.21 3.45 7.30
CA LEU A 150 -0.24 3.41 7.47
C LEU A 150 -0.69 3.15 8.93
N PRO A 151 -0.17 2.14 9.65
CA PRO A 151 -0.49 1.97 11.06
C PRO A 151 0.07 3.08 11.95
N LEU A 152 1.29 3.57 11.68
CA LEU A 152 1.89 4.66 12.44
C LEU A 152 1.05 5.94 12.35
N GLU A 153 0.52 6.24 11.17
CA GLU A 153 -0.34 7.40 10.92
C GLU A 153 -1.68 7.29 11.67
N GLY A 154 -2.33 6.11 11.66
CA GLY A 154 -3.56 5.90 12.42
C GLY A 154 -3.38 6.14 13.93
N TYR A 155 -2.26 5.70 14.50
CA TYR A 155 -1.90 5.98 15.89
C TYR A 155 -1.49 7.44 16.11
N ALA A 156 -0.73 8.04 15.20
CA ALA A 156 -0.34 9.45 15.28
C ALA A 156 -1.57 10.38 15.27
N ALA A 157 -2.55 10.07 14.45
CA ALA A 157 -3.78 10.86 14.33
C ALA A 157 -4.58 10.94 15.64
N VAL A 158 -4.44 9.96 16.52
CA VAL A 158 -5.08 9.94 17.84
C VAL A 158 -4.16 10.42 18.98
N GLY A 159 -2.97 10.94 18.61
CA GLY A 159 -2.04 11.58 19.56
C GLY A 159 -1.11 10.62 20.29
N ALA A 160 -1.02 9.33 19.92
CA ALA A 160 -0.18 8.38 20.62
C ALA A 160 0.47 7.37 19.67
N ILE A 161 1.81 7.38 19.59
CA ILE A 161 2.57 6.30 18.97
C ILE A 161 3.30 5.55 20.11
N PRO A 162 2.76 4.42 20.60
CA PRO A 162 3.45 3.68 21.64
C PRO A 162 4.77 3.12 21.11
N VAL A 163 5.84 3.17 21.92
CA VAL A 163 7.19 2.71 21.52
C VAL A 163 7.17 1.28 20.97
N ARG A 164 6.32 0.42 21.50
CA ARG A 164 6.14 -0.96 21.01
C ARG A 164 5.64 -1.03 19.56
N LEU A 165 4.90 -0.01 19.09
CA LEU A 165 4.45 0.05 17.69
C LEU A 165 5.63 0.19 16.70
N LEU A 166 6.79 0.70 17.15
CA LEU A 166 7.98 0.83 16.30
C LEU A 166 8.51 -0.54 15.82
N TRP A 167 8.18 -1.64 16.50
CA TRP A 167 8.48 -2.98 16.01
C TRP A 167 7.71 -3.37 14.74
N LEU A 168 6.67 -2.61 14.42
CA LEU A 168 6.03 -2.70 13.11
C LEU A 168 7.00 -2.39 11.97
N ILE A 169 8.00 -1.52 12.17
CA ILE A 169 8.93 -1.09 11.12
C ILE A 169 9.70 -2.29 10.52
N PRO A 170 10.41 -3.12 11.30
CA PRO A 170 11.06 -4.32 10.76
C PRO A 170 10.05 -5.37 10.26
N LEU A 171 8.91 -5.55 10.92
CA LEU A 171 7.85 -6.44 10.45
C LEU A 171 7.32 -6.01 9.07
N ALA A 172 7.03 -4.72 8.88
CA ALA A 172 6.58 -4.16 7.61
C ALA A 172 7.63 -4.34 6.50
N GLY A 173 8.92 -4.29 6.84
CA GLY A 173 10.00 -4.56 5.88
C GLY A 173 9.96 -5.98 5.33
N LEU A 174 9.82 -6.97 6.21
CA LEU A 174 9.68 -8.38 5.80
C LEU A 174 8.41 -8.62 4.99
N VAL A 175 7.29 -8.01 5.42
CA VAL A 175 6.02 -8.07 4.70
C VAL A 175 6.14 -7.43 3.31
N ALA A 176 6.76 -6.25 3.22
CA ALA A 176 6.95 -5.53 1.97
C ALA A 176 7.74 -6.35 0.95
N VAL A 177 8.86 -6.93 1.39
CA VAL A 177 9.67 -7.83 0.55
C VAL A 177 8.83 -9.02 0.10
N GLY A 178 8.12 -9.67 1.03
CA GLY A 178 7.30 -10.83 0.73
C GLY A 178 6.20 -10.55 -0.30
N LEU A 179 5.45 -9.48 -0.10
CA LEU A 179 4.37 -9.07 -1.02
C LEU A 179 4.92 -8.58 -2.36
N GLN A 180 6.04 -7.88 -2.39
CA GLN A 180 6.64 -7.44 -3.64
C GLN A 180 7.07 -8.63 -4.51
N PHE A 181 7.74 -9.64 -3.93
CA PHE A 181 8.09 -10.85 -4.68
C PHE A 181 6.85 -11.56 -5.22
N ALA A 182 5.81 -11.66 -4.40
CA ALA A 182 4.54 -12.28 -4.80
C ALA A 182 3.85 -11.52 -5.94
N ASN A 183 3.86 -10.18 -5.88
CA ASN A 183 3.26 -9.32 -6.89
C ASN A 183 4.01 -9.35 -8.22
N ALA A 184 5.34 -9.36 -8.17
CA ALA A 184 6.18 -9.31 -9.36
C ALA A 184 6.33 -10.67 -10.06
N LEU A 185 6.06 -11.78 -9.37
CA LEU A 185 6.34 -13.13 -9.87
C LEU A 185 5.80 -13.41 -11.28
N PRO A 186 4.55 -13.03 -11.64
CA PRO A 186 4.02 -13.28 -12.98
C PRO A 186 4.72 -12.49 -14.09
N ASP A 187 5.35 -11.36 -13.75
CA ASP A 187 5.83 -10.36 -14.70
C ASP A 187 7.38 -10.33 -14.83
N ILE A 188 8.10 -11.13 -14.04
CA ILE A 188 9.59 -11.08 -13.96
C ILE A 188 10.25 -11.19 -15.32
N ASP A 189 9.81 -12.11 -16.17
CA ASP A 189 10.46 -12.32 -17.47
C ASP A 189 10.14 -11.17 -18.44
N GLY A 190 8.91 -10.67 -18.44
CA GLY A 190 8.52 -9.48 -19.19
C GLY A 190 9.28 -8.23 -18.74
N ASP A 191 9.40 -8.05 -17.44
CA ASP A 191 10.15 -6.95 -16.84
C ASP A 191 11.65 -7.01 -17.17
N ARG A 192 12.22 -8.21 -17.18
CA ARG A 192 13.63 -8.43 -17.61
C ARG A 192 13.84 -8.06 -19.08
N MET A 193 12.94 -8.48 -19.96
CA MET A 193 13.01 -8.11 -21.38
C MET A 193 12.84 -6.60 -21.59
N ALA A 194 12.07 -5.93 -20.74
CA ALA A 194 11.92 -4.48 -20.73
C ALA A 194 13.09 -3.73 -20.07
N GLY A 195 14.17 -4.43 -19.70
CA GLY A 195 15.37 -3.84 -19.09
C GLY A 195 15.20 -3.37 -17.65
N ARG A 196 14.12 -3.76 -16.97
CA ARG A 196 13.90 -3.44 -15.54
C ARG A 196 14.90 -4.21 -14.67
N ARG A 197 15.30 -3.61 -13.56
CA ARG A 197 16.26 -4.18 -12.60
C ARG A 197 15.70 -4.18 -11.19
N SER A 198 14.39 -4.42 -11.05
CA SER A 198 13.75 -4.56 -9.75
C SER A 198 14.33 -5.76 -8.98
N LEU A 199 14.21 -5.74 -7.64
CA LEU A 199 14.75 -6.82 -6.81
C LEU A 199 14.28 -8.22 -7.27
N PRO A 200 12.99 -8.47 -7.57
CA PRO A 200 12.54 -9.77 -8.10
C PRO A 200 13.18 -10.14 -9.45
N VAL A 201 13.38 -9.17 -10.35
CA VAL A 201 14.03 -9.41 -11.65
C VAL A 201 15.48 -9.81 -11.47
N LEU A 202 16.21 -9.16 -10.55
CA LEU A 202 17.61 -9.49 -10.26
C LEU A 202 17.77 -10.87 -9.63
N VAL A 203 16.84 -11.25 -8.76
CA VAL A 203 16.84 -12.55 -8.06
C VAL A 203 16.42 -13.69 -9.01
N GLY A 204 15.53 -13.44 -9.94
CA GLY A 204 15.00 -14.39 -10.91
C GLY A 204 13.77 -15.16 -10.43
N VAL A 205 13.06 -15.81 -11.36
CA VAL A 205 11.75 -16.45 -11.10
C VAL A 205 11.82 -17.51 -10.02
N ASP A 206 12.77 -18.45 -10.12
CA ASP A 206 12.83 -19.61 -9.22
C ASP A 206 13.09 -19.18 -7.77
N ARG A 207 14.05 -18.27 -7.57
CA ARG A 207 14.36 -17.76 -6.24
C ARG A 207 13.25 -16.85 -5.72
N SER A 208 12.64 -16.04 -6.56
CA SER A 208 11.51 -15.16 -6.17
C SER A 208 10.32 -15.94 -5.70
N ARG A 209 10.07 -17.14 -6.28
CA ARG A 209 9.00 -18.04 -5.87
C ARG A 209 9.13 -18.51 -4.42
N CYS A 210 10.35 -18.64 -3.92
CA CYS A 210 10.65 -18.99 -2.54
C CYS A 210 10.81 -17.77 -1.63
N ALA A 211 11.44 -16.69 -2.14
CA ALA A 211 11.79 -15.50 -1.35
C ALA A 211 10.58 -14.81 -0.73
N GLY A 212 9.46 -14.73 -1.49
CA GLY A 212 8.22 -14.14 -0.96
C GLY A 212 7.68 -14.89 0.27
N PRO A 213 7.36 -16.19 0.16
CA PRO A 213 6.94 -17.01 1.29
C PRO A 213 7.93 -17.02 2.47
N VAL A 214 9.24 -17.09 2.19
CA VAL A 214 10.29 -17.05 3.24
C VAL A 214 10.28 -15.74 4.01
N ALA A 215 10.17 -14.60 3.32
CA ALA A 215 10.10 -13.29 3.98
C ALA A 215 8.84 -13.16 4.87
N LEU A 216 7.69 -13.66 4.42
CA LEU A 216 6.47 -13.65 5.22
C LEU A 216 6.53 -14.63 6.40
N ALA A 217 7.14 -15.80 6.22
CA ALA A 217 7.38 -16.72 7.34
C ALA A 217 8.31 -16.10 8.38
N ALA A 218 9.36 -15.38 7.94
CA ALA A 218 10.25 -14.63 8.83
C ALA A 218 9.50 -13.50 9.58
N ALA A 219 8.56 -12.83 8.94
CA ALA A 219 7.69 -11.85 9.61
C ALA A 219 6.84 -12.50 10.71
N GLY A 220 6.22 -13.65 10.42
CA GLY A 220 5.46 -14.43 11.41
C GLY A 220 6.33 -14.90 12.58
N THR A 221 7.53 -15.40 12.28
CA THR A 221 8.50 -15.81 13.31
C THR A 221 8.93 -14.64 14.19
N LEU A 222 9.26 -13.50 13.58
CA LEU A 222 9.62 -12.28 14.32
C LEU A 222 8.46 -11.83 15.22
N ALA A 223 7.22 -11.87 14.72
CA ALA A 223 6.04 -11.54 15.51
C ALA A 223 5.91 -12.46 16.75
N ILE A 224 6.13 -13.77 16.58
CA ILE A 224 6.10 -14.74 17.68
C ILE A 224 7.20 -14.44 18.72
N VAL A 225 8.42 -14.17 18.26
CA VAL A 225 9.55 -13.83 19.16
C VAL A 225 9.26 -12.54 19.94
N LEU A 226 8.62 -11.56 19.30
CA LEU A 226 8.26 -10.29 19.93
C LEU A 226 7.03 -10.39 20.84
N ALA A 227 6.22 -11.43 20.74
CA ALA A 227 4.94 -11.52 21.45
C ALA A 227 5.11 -11.37 22.96
N GLY A 228 6.09 -12.08 23.58
CA GLY A 228 6.40 -11.96 24.99
C GLY A 228 6.82 -10.55 25.41
N PRO A 229 7.92 -10.00 24.82
CA PRO A 229 8.39 -8.64 25.12
C PRO A 229 7.34 -7.55 24.88
N LEU A 230 6.46 -7.72 23.90
CA LEU A 230 5.39 -6.76 23.59
C LEU A 230 4.11 -6.97 24.41
N GLY A 231 4.06 -8.02 25.22
CA GLY A 231 2.87 -8.38 25.99
C GLY A 231 1.69 -8.80 25.11
N GLN A 232 1.98 -9.26 23.90
CA GLN A 232 0.96 -9.72 22.96
C GLN A 232 0.57 -11.16 23.31
N ALA A 233 -0.67 -11.34 23.66
CA ALA A 233 -1.23 -12.66 23.96
C ALA A 233 -2.71 -12.66 23.56
N GLY A 234 -3.25 -13.86 23.37
CA GLY A 234 -4.67 -14.03 23.12
C GLY A 234 -5.00 -14.51 21.71
N VAL A 235 -6.28 -14.79 21.52
CA VAL A 235 -6.80 -15.44 20.30
C VAL A 235 -6.49 -14.63 19.05
N ALA A 236 -6.63 -13.29 19.10
CA ALA A 236 -6.39 -12.44 17.95
C ALA A 236 -4.97 -12.61 17.39
N PHE A 237 -3.94 -12.60 18.27
CA PHE A 237 -2.55 -12.78 17.87
C PHE A 237 -2.34 -14.13 17.16
N PHE A 238 -2.81 -15.22 17.75
CA PHE A 238 -2.64 -16.56 17.17
C PHE A 238 -3.43 -16.74 15.88
N VAL A 239 -4.62 -16.16 15.77
CA VAL A 239 -5.39 -16.12 14.51
C VAL A 239 -4.61 -15.41 13.41
N GLY A 240 -3.99 -14.25 13.70
CA GLY A 240 -3.19 -13.53 12.75
C GLY A 240 -1.97 -14.30 12.25
N VAL A 241 -1.18 -14.84 13.17
CA VAL A 241 0.00 -15.66 12.83
C VAL A 241 -0.41 -16.93 12.08
N GLY A 242 -1.49 -17.57 12.50
CA GLY A 242 -2.04 -18.75 11.84
C GLY A 242 -2.53 -18.47 10.43
N ALA A 243 -3.20 -17.33 10.22
CA ALA A 243 -3.65 -16.89 8.87
C ALA A 243 -2.47 -16.64 7.94
N LEU A 244 -1.42 -15.96 8.43
CA LEU A 244 -0.20 -15.74 7.66
C LEU A 244 0.47 -17.06 7.28
N GLY A 245 0.63 -17.98 8.25
CA GLY A 245 1.20 -19.31 8.03
C GLY A 245 0.39 -20.14 7.04
N ALA A 246 -0.94 -20.14 7.16
CA ALA A 246 -1.82 -20.83 6.23
C ALA A 246 -1.73 -20.27 4.80
N GLY A 247 -1.67 -18.94 4.63
CA GLY A 247 -1.47 -18.31 3.33
C GLY A 247 -0.14 -18.66 2.69
N VAL A 248 0.94 -18.63 3.46
CA VAL A 248 2.28 -19.05 3.01
C VAL A 248 2.26 -20.53 2.60
N LEU A 249 1.71 -21.41 3.43
CA LEU A 249 1.63 -22.84 3.16
C LEU A 249 0.79 -23.13 1.90
N ALA A 250 -0.36 -22.46 1.76
CA ALA A 250 -1.21 -22.59 0.58
C ALA A 250 -0.45 -22.26 -0.71
N VAL A 251 0.29 -21.15 -0.73
CA VAL A 251 1.08 -20.75 -1.91
C VAL A 251 2.19 -21.73 -2.21
N VAL A 252 2.88 -22.23 -1.19
CA VAL A 252 3.99 -23.20 -1.35
C VAL A 252 3.47 -24.54 -1.87
N ILE A 253 2.40 -25.07 -1.31
CA ILE A 253 1.82 -26.35 -1.71
C ILE A 253 1.23 -26.27 -3.14
N THR A 254 0.46 -25.22 -3.42
CA THR A 254 -0.20 -25.09 -4.74
C THR A 254 0.73 -24.62 -5.83
N ARG A 255 1.94 -24.18 -5.50
CA ARG A 255 2.88 -23.55 -6.45
C ARG A 255 2.21 -22.46 -7.29
N SER A 256 1.38 -21.65 -6.65
CA SER A 256 0.54 -20.65 -7.32
C SER A 256 1.35 -19.77 -8.27
N ALA A 257 0.88 -19.64 -9.51
CA ALA A 257 1.44 -18.71 -10.48
C ALA A 257 1.13 -17.23 -10.13
N ARG A 258 0.08 -17.00 -9.33
CA ARG A 258 -0.35 -15.67 -8.86
C ARG A 258 -0.51 -15.68 -7.34
N PRO A 259 0.58 -15.70 -6.57
CA PRO A 259 0.54 -15.83 -5.11
C PRO A 259 0.04 -14.56 -4.40
N PHE A 260 0.13 -13.39 -5.04
CA PHE A 260 -0.13 -12.10 -4.41
C PHE A 260 -1.50 -11.98 -3.74
N PRO A 261 -2.65 -12.32 -4.36
CA PRO A 261 -3.96 -12.18 -3.70
C PRO A 261 -4.08 -13.00 -2.42
N ILE A 262 -3.56 -14.23 -2.42
CA ILE A 262 -3.60 -15.11 -1.25
C ILE A 262 -2.77 -14.52 -0.12
N LEU A 263 -1.52 -14.13 -0.44
CA LEU A 263 -0.58 -13.60 0.56
C LEU A 263 -1.01 -12.20 1.04
N ALA A 264 -1.61 -11.38 0.19
CA ALA A 264 -2.12 -10.07 0.58
C ALA A 264 -3.26 -10.18 1.60
N VAL A 265 -4.22 -11.09 1.38
CA VAL A 265 -5.30 -11.34 2.35
C VAL A 265 -4.75 -11.89 3.66
N ALA A 266 -3.89 -12.91 3.61
CA ALA A 266 -3.28 -13.49 4.80
C ALA A 266 -2.49 -12.45 5.61
N THR A 267 -1.75 -11.59 4.93
CA THR A 267 -0.98 -10.50 5.55
C THR A 267 -1.89 -9.42 6.14
N ALA A 268 -2.99 -9.07 5.48
CA ALA A 268 -3.95 -8.12 6.02
C ALA A 268 -4.59 -8.62 7.31
N VAL A 269 -5.00 -9.89 7.35
CA VAL A 269 -5.52 -10.53 8.57
C VAL A 269 -4.45 -10.53 9.68
N PHE A 270 -3.21 -10.89 9.34
CA PHE A 270 -2.09 -10.85 10.27
C PHE A 270 -1.87 -9.44 10.84
N ALA A 271 -1.83 -8.41 9.98
CA ALA A 271 -1.58 -7.04 10.40
C ALA A 271 -2.67 -6.51 11.35
N VAL A 272 -3.95 -6.73 11.01
CA VAL A 272 -5.08 -6.32 11.87
C VAL A 272 -5.03 -7.06 13.21
N ALA A 273 -4.81 -8.36 13.18
CA ALA A 273 -4.75 -9.19 14.40
C ALA A 273 -3.55 -8.82 15.29
N TRP A 274 -2.40 -8.52 14.67
CA TRP A 274 -1.20 -8.07 15.39
C TRP A 274 -1.45 -6.73 16.10
N LEU A 275 -2.04 -5.75 15.38
CA LEU A 275 -2.39 -4.45 15.96
C LEU A 275 -3.44 -4.59 17.08
N ALA A 276 -4.47 -5.41 16.87
CA ALA A 276 -5.52 -5.64 17.87
C ALA A 276 -5.04 -6.37 19.12
N SER A 277 -3.92 -7.08 19.02
CA SER A 277 -3.31 -7.82 20.15
C SER A 277 -2.36 -6.98 20.99
N LEU A 278 -2.04 -5.74 20.56
CA LEU A 278 -1.23 -4.83 21.36
C LEU A 278 -1.95 -4.49 22.68
N PRO A 279 -1.27 -4.57 23.84
CA PRO A 279 -1.87 -4.20 25.12
C PRO A 279 -2.33 -2.76 25.09
N ARG A 280 -3.41 -2.50 25.83
CA ARG A 280 -3.88 -1.13 26.10
C ARG A 280 -2.78 -0.40 26.88
N THR A 281 -2.41 0.77 26.41
CA THR A 281 -1.47 1.70 27.09
C THR A 281 -2.19 2.41 28.21
#